data_bef9897b05fdca40446e486ac9f1cdc7
#
_entry.id   bef9897b05fdca40446e486ac9f1cdc7
#
_cell.length_a   1.000
_cell.length_b   1.000
_cell.length_c   1.000
_cell.angle_alpha   90.00
_cell.angle_beta   90.00
_cell.angle_gamma   90.00
#
_symmetry.space_group_name_H-M   'P 1'
#
loop_
_entity.id
_entity.type
_entity.pdbx_description
1 polymer ?
#
loop_
_entity_poly.entity_id
_entity_poly.type
_entity_poly.pdbx_seq_one_letter_code
_entity_poly.pdbx_strand_id
1 'polypeptide(L)'
;LVILNDTMNDHFRWMIKRQCGLLAKGRLIGVQFEALLEGGMDSIYFSMASHANEMAALLRDSLTELGVPFFGSSQTNQIFPVLPTAVVKELEKDFFFYEWAPEKNGMIPIRLVTAWGTTKDDVEAFLRTIKKLLS
;
A
#
# COMPACT_ATOMS: atom_id res chain seq x y z
N LEU A 1 -17.35 2.55 11.75
CA LEU A 1 -17.05 1.98 13.07
C LEU A 1 -18.16 1.02 13.47
N VAL A 2 -17.80 -0.21 13.85
CA VAL A 2 -18.73 -1.21 14.38
C VAL A 2 -18.36 -1.45 15.85
N ILE A 3 -19.34 -1.35 16.74
CA ILE A 3 -19.18 -1.59 18.18
C ILE A 3 -19.92 -2.88 18.50
N LEU A 4 -19.18 -3.90 18.92
CA LEU A 4 -19.71 -5.22 19.25
C LEU A 4 -20.05 -5.37 20.75
N ASN A 5 -19.68 -4.41 21.58
CA ASN A 5 -19.93 -4.41 23.02
C ASN A 5 -21.07 -3.46 23.36
N ASP A 6 -22.19 -3.97 23.83
CA ASP A 6 -23.40 -3.21 24.15
C ASP A 6 -23.16 -2.13 25.22
N THR A 7 -22.31 -2.41 26.21
CA THR A 7 -22.01 -1.43 27.28
C THR A 7 -21.23 -0.21 26.76
N MET A 8 -20.46 -0.37 25.68
CA MET A 8 -19.75 0.73 25.02
C MET A 8 -20.62 1.48 24.01
N ASN A 9 -21.77 0.91 23.64
CA ASN A 9 -22.69 1.52 22.69
C ASN A 9 -23.65 2.51 23.36
N ASP A 10 -23.77 2.46 24.70
CA ASP A 10 -24.63 3.37 25.43
C ASP A 10 -24.21 4.83 25.24
N HIS A 11 -25.15 5.66 24.81
CA HIS A 11 -24.91 7.07 24.48
C HIS A 11 -23.80 7.36 23.43
N PHE A 12 -23.23 6.36 22.76
CA PHE A 12 -22.11 6.54 21.83
C PHE A 12 -22.38 7.56 20.74
N ARG A 13 -23.60 7.58 20.17
CA ARG A 13 -24.01 8.55 19.15
C ARG A 13 -23.94 10.00 19.65
N TRP A 14 -24.28 10.23 20.93
CA TRP A 14 -24.17 11.55 21.56
C TRP A 14 -22.71 11.93 21.79
N MET A 15 -21.88 10.95 22.12
CA MET A 15 -20.44 11.16 22.30
C MET A 15 -19.78 11.53 20.97
N ILE A 16 -20.13 10.87 19.85
CA ILE A 16 -19.67 11.26 18.51
C ILE A 16 -20.01 12.72 18.23
N LYS A 17 -21.26 13.13 18.48
CA LYS A 17 -21.71 14.51 18.26
C LYS A 17 -20.96 15.50 19.14
N ARG A 18 -20.78 15.17 20.41
CA ARG A 18 -20.04 15.99 21.38
C ARG A 18 -18.58 16.21 20.97
N GLN A 19 -17.96 15.23 20.32
CA GLN A 19 -16.59 15.28 19.84
C GLN A 19 -16.49 15.81 18.39
N CYS A 20 -17.53 16.46 17.89
CA CYS A 20 -17.61 17.00 16.53
C CYS A 20 -17.43 15.94 15.41
N GLY A 21 -17.58 14.65 15.74
CA GLY A 21 -17.42 13.55 14.80
C GLY A 21 -18.66 13.26 13.94
N LEU A 22 -19.77 13.96 14.16
CA LEU A 22 -21.01 13.77 13.41
C LEU A 22 -21.16 14.87 12.35
N LEU A 23 -20.95 14.48 11.08
CA LEU A 23 -21.19 15.38 9.95
C LEU A 23 -22.68 15.54 9.69
N ALA A 24 -23.19 16.79 9.69
CA ALA A 24 -24.60 17.10 9.43
C ALA A 24 -25.08 16.65 8.03
N LYS A 25 -24.18 16.64 7.06
CA LYS A 25 -24.39 16.20 5.67
C LYS A 25 -23.67 14.86 5.39
N GLY A 26 -23.72 13.92 6.32
CA GLY A 26 -23.07 12.60 6.23
C GLY A 26 -23.39 11.82 4.95
N ARG A 27 -24.53 12.09 4.31
CA ARG A 27 -24.88 11.52 3.01
C ARG A 27 -23.81 11.78 1.94
N LEU A 28 -23.12 12.93 1.96
CA LEU A 28 -22.05 13.22 0.99
C LEU A 28 -20.92 12.20 1.03
N ILE A 29 -20.59 11.68 2.22
CA ILE A 29 -19.61 10.60 2.39
C ILE A 29 -20.29 9.25 2.12
N GLY A 30 -21.52 9.07 2.61
CA GLY A 30 -22.26 7.80 2.46
C GLY A 30 -22.42 7.36 1.01
N VAL A 31 -22.77 8.26 0.09
CA VAL A 31 -22.94 7.92 -1.34
C VAL A 31 -21.64 7.55 -2.02
N GLN A 32 -20.49 8.04 -1.54
CA GLN A 32 -19.18 7.65 -2.05
C GLN A 32 -18.85 6.21 -1.65
N PHE A 33 -19.10 5.85 -0.38
CA PHE A 33 -18.95 4.47 0.08
C PHE A 33 -19.94 3.53 -0.61
N GLU A 34 -21.18 3.95 -0.80
CA GLU A 34 -22.19 3.18 -1.52
C GLU A 34 -21.71 2.85 -2.93
N ALA A 35 -21.26 3.85 -3.70
CA ALA A 35 -20.77 3.67 -5.06
C ALA A 35 -19.49 2.77 -5.12
N LEU A 36 -18.58 2.91 -4.14
CA LEU A 36 -17.37 2.09 -4.09
C LEU A 36 -17.63 0.64 -3.74
N LEU A 37 -18.65 0.36 -2.92
CA LEU A 37 -18.95 -0.98 -2.38
C LEU A 37 -20.18 -1.63 -3.04
N GLU A 38 -20.82 -0.96 -4.00
CA GLU A 38 -21.93 -1.53 -4.77
C GLU A 38 -21.46 -2.80 -5.49
N GLY A 39 -22.19 -3.89 -5.33
CA GLY A 39 -21.80 -5.21 -5.81
C GLY A 39 -21.04 -6.07 -4.79
N GLY A 40 -20.85 -5.60 -3.56
CA GLY A 40 -20.20 -6.37 -2.50
C GLY A 40 -18.75 -6.75 -2.83
N MET A 41 -18.42 -8.03 -2.86
CA MET A 41 -17.07 -8.51 -3.16
C MET A 41 -16.64 -8.29 -4.61
N ASP A 42 -17.59 -8.09 -5.53
CA ASP A 42 -17.33 -7.79 -6.93
C ASP A 42 -17.28 -6.27 -7.21
N SER A 43 -17.30 -5.46 -6.16
CA SER A 43 -17.28 -4.01 -6.28
C SER A 43 -15.96 -3.47 -6.82
N ILE A 44 -16.00 -2.25 -7.33
CA ILE A 44 -14.82 -1.54 -7.83
C ILE A 44 -13.75 -1.38 -6.76
N TYR A 45 -14.14 -1.23 -5.49
CA TYR A 45 -13.21 -1.13 -4.37
C TYR A 45 -12.34 -2.37 -4.22
N PHE A 46 -12.95 -3.56 -4.22
CA PHE A 46 -12.22 -4.82 -4.11
C PHE A 46 -11.39 -5.13 -5.36
N SER A 47 -11.90 -4.81 -6.54
CA SER A 47 -11.17 -4.95 -7.81
C SER A 47 -9.89 -4.10 -7.81
N MET A 48 -9.99 -2.84 -7.41
CA MET A 48 -8.84 -1.93 -7.31
C MET A 48 -7.80 -2.42 -6.27
N ALA A 49 -8.27 -2.91 -5.12
CA ALA A 49 -7.39 -3.44 -4.08
C ALA A 49 -6.69 -4.73 -4.51
N SER A 50 -7.40 -5.63 -5.19
CA SER A 50 -6.84 -6.87 -5.76
C SER A 50 -5.75 -6.56 -6.76
N HIS A 51 -6.01 -5.67 -7.72
CA HIS A 51 -5.02 -5.23 -8.70
C HIS A 51 -3.76 -4.65 -8.04
N ALA A 52 -3.92 -3.80 -7.04
CA ALA A 52 -2.77 -3.24 -6.31
C ALA A 52 -1.93 -4.35 -5.65
N ASN A 53 -2.58 -5.32 -5.02
CA ASN A 53 -1.90 -6.45 -4.40
C ASN A 53 -1.22 -7.38 -5.43
N GLU A 54 -1.81 -7.59 -6.59
CA GLU A 54 -1.23 -8.36 -7.70
C GLU A 54 0.06 -7.71 -8.22
N MET A 55 0.07 -6.39 -8.40
CA MET A 55 1.26 -5.65 -8.81
C MET A 55 2.37 -5.72 -7.75
N ALA A 56 2.02 -5.64 -6.47
CA ALA A 56 2.98 -5.84 -5.38
C ALA A 56 3.53 -7.26 -5.33
N ALA A 57 2.70 -8.26 -5.57
CA ALA A 57 3.12 -9.66 -5.63
C ALA A 57 4.13 -9.87 -6.79
N LEU A 58 3.83 -9.34 -7.97
CA LEU A 58 4.73 -9.41 -9.12
C LEU A 58 6.11 -8.80 -8.82
N LEU A 59 6.13 -7.61 -8.18
CA LEU A 59 7.38 -6.97 -7.72
C LEU A 59 8.12 -7.83 -6.71
N ARG A 60 7.43 -8.29 -5.68
CA ARG A 60 8.02 -9.10 -4.60
C ARG A 60 8.62 -10.39 -5.13
N ASP A 61 7.87 -11.12 -5.94
CA ASP A 61 8.28 -12.43 -6.43
C ASP A 61 9.49 -12.29 -7.37
N SER A 62 9.48 -11.30 -8.26
CA SER A 62 10.62 -11.00 -9.15
C SER A 62 11.87 -10.53 -8.38
N LEU A 63 11.70 -9.71 -7.34
CA LEU A 63 12.82 -9.30 -6.49
C LEU A 63 13.39 -10.48 -5.66
N THR A 64 12.52 -11.39 -5.25
CA THR A 64 12.92 -12.63 -4.57
C THR A 64 13.77 -13.51 -5.49
N GLU A 65 13.40 -13.67 -6.76
CA GLU A 65 14.16 -14.38 -7.78
C GLU A 65 15.55 -13.75 -8.02
N LEU A 66 15.66 -12.44 -7.87
CA LEU A 66 16.95 -11.71 -7.94
C LEU A 66 17.77 -11.82 -6.64
N GLY A 67 17.29 -12.53 -5.63
CA GLY A 67 17.98 -12.69 -4.35
C GLY A 67 17.91 -11.47 -3.44
N VAL A 68 17.01 -10.52 -3.69
CA VAL A 68 16.84 -9.32 -2.87
C VAL A 68 16.16 -9.70 -1.55
N PRO A 69 16.77 -9.42 -0.39
CA PRO A 69 16.13 -9.64 0.90
C PRO A 69 15.06 -8.56 1.20
N PHE A 70 14.15 -8.89 2.11
CA PHE A 70 13.08 -7.99 2.53
C PHE A 70 13.14 -7.67 4.02
N PHE A 71 12.76 -6.44 4.36
CA PHE A 71 12.58 -5.98 5.74
C PHE A 71 11.16 -6.37 6.22
N GLY A 72 11.06 -7.60 6.74
CA GLY A 72 9.80 -8.21 7.15
C GLY A 72 9.00 -8.81 5.99
N SER A 73 7.88 -9.44 6.32
CA SER A 73 6.95 -10.01 5.34
C SER A 73 5.74 -9.08 5.16
N SER A 74 5.30 -8.89 3.93
CA SER A 74 4.06 -8.18 3.61
C SER A 74 3.27 -8.93 2.54
N GLN A 75 1.95 -9.01 2.75
CA GLN A 75 1.00 -9.57 1.78
C GLN A 75 0.07 -8.48 1.21
N THR A 76 0.43 -7.23 1.42
CA THR A 76 -0.35 -6.07 0.96
C THR A 76 0.30 -5.42 -0.27
N ASN A 77 -0.26 -4.31 -0.70
CA ASN A 77 0.28 -3.45 -1.75
C ASN A 77 1.57 -2.69 -1.36
N GLN A 78 2.14 -2.96 -0.19
CA GLN A 78 3.40 -2.36 0.26
C GLN A 78 4.44 -3.46 0.47
N ILE A 79 5.62 -3.30 -0.14
CA ILE A 79 6.75 -4.22 0.03
C ILE A 79 8.00 -3.44 0.43
N PHE A 80 8.91 -4.10 1.14
CA PHE A 80 10.05 -3.46 1.77
C PHE A 80 11.36 -4.17 1.39
N PRO A 81 11.82 -4.09 0.12
CA PRO A 81 13.10 -4.66 -0.27
C PRO A 81 14.26 -3.93 0.39
N VAL A 82 15.32 -4.67 0.72
CA VAL A 82 16.56 -4.13 1.28
C VAL A 82 17.62 -4.13 0.18
N LEU A 83 18.09 -2.96 -0.19
CA LEU A 83 18.96 -2.76 -1.35
C LEU A 83 20.29 -2.10 -0.96
N PRO A 84 21.36 -2.32 -1.73
CA PRO A 84 22.61 -1.56 -1.56
C PRO A 84 22.35 -0.07 -1.70
N THR A 85 22.95 0.76 -0.84
CA THR A 85 22.81 2.22 -0.85
C THR A 85 23.10 2.84 -2.22
N ALA A 86 24.10 2.30 -2.94
CA ALA A 86 24.43 2.78 -4.28
C ALA A 86 23.30 2.52 -5.29
N VAL A 87 22.64 1.36 -5.20
CA VAL A 87 21.49 1.00 -6.05
C VAL A 87 20.31 1.90 -5.76
N VAL A 88 20.02 2.18 -4.48
CA VAL A 88 18.95 3.09 -4.06
C VAL A 88 19.14 4.47 -4.68
N LYS A 89 20.33 5.04 -4.58
CA LYS A 89 20.65 6.37 -5.17
C LYS A 89 20.49 6.43 -6.68
N GLU A 90 20.76 5.34 -7.39
CA GLU A 90 20.53 5.31 -8.85
C GLU A 90 19.04 5.18 -9.17
N LEU A 91 18.30 4.36 -8.40
CA LEU A 91 16.84 4.20 -8.59
C LEU A 91 16.06 5.51 -8.31
N GLU A 92 16.51 6.34 -7.37
CA GLU A 92 15.87 7.63 -7.04
C GLU A 92 15.88 8.63 -8.21
N LYS A 93 16.70 8.43 -9.23
CA LYS A 93 16.74 9.30 -10.41
C LYS A 93 15.50 9.14 -11.29
N ASP A 94 14.92 7.94 -11.30
CA ASP A 94 13.84 7.58 -12.21
C ASP A 94 12.54 7.18 -11.47
N PHE A 95 12.64 6.83 -10.18
CA PHE A 95 11.53 6.33 -9.38
C PHE A 95 11.41 7.07 -8.05
N PHE A 96 10.17 7.28 -7.59
CA PHE A 96 9.90 7.86 -6.28
C PHE A 96 9.47 6.78 -5.28
N PHE A 97 10.17 6.71 -4.16
CA PHE A 97 9.88 5.84 -3.02
C PHE A 97 10.44 6.44 -1.74
N TYR A 98 10.17 5.80 -0.60
CA TYR A 98 10.70 6.25 0.68
C TYR A 98 11.74 5.27 1.20
N GLU A 99 12.85 5.78 1.74
CA GLU A 99 13.70 5.02 2.65
C GLU A 99 12.88 4.68 3.91
N TRP A 100 12.81 3.38 4.24
CA TRP A 100 11.94 2.91 5.32
C TRP A 100 12.63 2.90 6.67
N ALA A 101 13.92 2.64 6.71
CA ALA A 101 14.73 2.63 7.91
C ALA A 101 16.16 3.11 7.61
N PRO A 102 16.94 3.51 8.63
CA PRO A 102 18.32 3.94 8.46
C PRO A 102 19.18 2.87 7.79
N GLU A 103 20.18 3.33 7.03
CA GLU A 103 21.21 2.46 6.46
C GLU A 103 21.88 1.62 7.55
N LYS A 104 22.11 0.36 7.20
CA LYS A 104 22.90 -0.57 8.00
C LYS A 104 23.80 -1.41 7.10
N ASN A 105 25.11 -1.34 7.31
CA ASN A 105 26.13 -2.08 6.55
C ASN A 105 26.04 -1.86 5.02
N GLY A 106 25.79 -0.65 4.58
CA GLY A 106 25.68 -0.31 3.15
C GLY A 106 24.37 -0.73 2.48
N MET A 107 23.37 -1.14 3.28
CA MET A 107 22.05 -1.58 2.81
C MET A 107 20.96 -0.71 3.40
N ILE A 108 19.96 -0.35 2.57
CA ILE A 108 18.81 0.46 2.98
C ILE A 108 17.53 -0.29 2.63
N PRO A 109 16.59 -0.48 3.58
CA PRO A 109 15.24 -0.90 3.25
C PRO A 109 14.47 0.28 2.65
N ILE A 110 13.85 0.09 1.50
CA ILE A 110 12.96 1.06 0.87
C ILE A 110 11.53 0.56 0.91
N ARG A 111 10.56 1.49 0.87
CA ARG A 111 9.14 1.16 0.75
C ARG A 111 8.67 1.38 -0.68
N LEU A 112 8.27 0.32 -1.35
CA LEU A 112 7.55 0.36 -2.61
C LEU A 112 6.06 0.18 -2.36
N VAL A 113 5.24 1.00 -3.02
CA VAL A 113 3.79 0.98 -2.87
C VAL A 113 3.17 0.91 -4.25
N THR A 114 2.34 -0.10 -4.48
CA THR A 114 1.51 -0.20 -5.67
C THR A 114 0.11 0.30 -5.39
N ALA A 115 -0.60 0.71 -6.43
CA ALA A 115 -1.94 1.25 -6.35
C ALA A 115 -2.81 0.71 -7.49
N TRP A 116 -4.08 1.05 -7.47
CA TRP A 116 -5.02 0.72 -8.55
C TRP A 116 -4.60 1.24 -9.93
N GLY A 117 -3.80 2.31 -9.97
CA GLY A 117 -3.26 2.88 -11.22
C GLY A 117 -1.87 2.38 -11.60
N THR A 118 -1.24 1.52 -10.80
CA THR A 118 0.07 0.92 -11.13
C THR A 118 -0.12 -0.08 -12.27
N THR A 119 0.55 0.15 -13.40
CA THR A 119 0.48 -0.76 -14.54
C THR A 119 1.55 -1.85 -14.46
N LYS A 120 1.35 -2.94 -15.20
CA LYS A 120 2.36 -3.98 -15.35
C LYS A 120 3.64 -3.43 -16.00
N ASP A 121 3.50 -2.52 -16.95
CA ASP A 121 4.63 -1.87 -17.61
C ASP A 121 5.48 -1.04 -16.63
N ASP A 122 4.87 -0.36 -15.67
CA ASP A 122 5.57 0.36 -14.60
C ASP A 122 6.40 -0.60 -13.74
N VAL A 123 5.79 -1.73 -13.34
CA VAL A 123 6.46 -2.78 -12.57
C VAL A 123 7.64 -3.35 -13.36
N GLU A 124 7.45 -3.68 -14.63
CA GLU A 124 8.50 -4.21 -15.50
C GLU A 124 9.62 -3.19 -15.75
N ALA A 125 9.30 -1.90 -15.87
CA ALA A 125 10.30 -0.84 -15.98
C ALA A 125 11.19 -0.78 -14.75
N PHE A 126 10.60 -0.81 -13.55
CA PHE A 126 11.35 -0.88 -12.30
C PHE A 126 12.24 -2.12 -12.23
N LEU A 127 11.68 -3.30 -12.56
CA LEU A 127 12.40 -4.57 -12.52
C LEU A 127 13.57 -4.63 -13.52
N ARG A 128 13.41 -4.06 -14.71
CA ARG A 128 14.51 -3.95 -15.69
C ARG A 128 15.64 -3.09 -15.16
N THR A 129 15.31 -1.94 -14.56
CA THR A 129 16.30 -1.02 -14.00
C THR A 129 17.06 -1.65 -12.85
N ILE A 130 16.37 -2.23 -11.87
CA ILE A 130 17.01 -2.82 -10.71
C ILE A 130 17.86 -4.04 -11.09
N LYS A 131 17.41 -4.87 -12.04
CA LYS A 131 18.19 -6.02 -12.54
C LYS A 131 19.52 -5.58 -13.15
N LYS A 132 19.51 -4.46 -13.91
CA LYS A 132 20.74 -3.89 -14.49
C LYS A 132 21.68 -3.34 -13.41
N LEU A 133 21.14 -2.80 -12.32
CA LEU A 133 21.95 -2.23 -11.23
C LEU A 133 22.53 -3.28 -10.28
N LEU A 134 21.93 -4.47 -10.22
CA LEU A 134 22.39 -5.58 -9.39
C LEU A 134 23.32 -6.55 -10.12
N SER A 135 23.43 -6.46 -11.46
CA SER A 135 24.36 -7.25 -12.28
C SER A 135 25.75 -6.62 -12.32
#